data_a031d1cb47ed999242a37dc581f2c5a6
#
_entry.id   a031d1cb47ed999242a37dc581f2c5a6
#
_cell.length_a   1.000
_cell.length_b   1.000
_cell.length_c   1.000
_cell.angle_alpha   90.00
_cell.angle_beta   90.00
_cell.angle_gamma   90.00
#
_symmetry.space_group_name_H-M   'P 1'
#
loop_
_entity.id
_entity.type
_entity.pdbx_description
1 polymer ?
#
loop_
_entity_poly.entity_id
_entity_poly.type
_entity_poly.pdbx_seq_one_letter_code
_entity_poly.pdbx_strand_id
1 'polypeptide(L)'
;MKREGDGCTPIGRHRVRGAFYRAEHLRRPGTALNLRRIRPADGWCDAPLDRRYNKPVQLPYPASHERLWRDDHLYDVVLDLSWNRAPAVPGRGSAIFLHCARPGLLPTEGCVAVDRRLIGRLLERIGPNTVIDVIA
;
A
#
# COMPACT_ATOMS: atom_id res chain seq x y z
N MET A 1 -10.08 10.75 14.31
CA MET A 1 -10.34 10.59 12.86
C MET A 1 -9.03 10.61 12.11
N LYS A 2 -8.85 9.69 11.17
CA LYS A 2 -7.62 9.57 10.36
C LYS A 2 -7.31 10.84 9.57
N ARG A 3 -6.05 11.29 9.61
CA ARG A 3 -5.55 12.45 8.84
C ARG A 3 -4.25 12.10 8.12
N GLU A 4 -3.96 12.86 7.05
CA GLU A 4 -2.67 12.76 6.35
C GLU A 4 -1.53 13.05 7.31
N GLY A 5 -0.51 12.17 7.33
CA GLY A 5 0.69 12.36 8.13
C GLY A 5 0.56 12.10 9.63
N ASP A 6 -0.56 11.59 10.12
CA ASP A 6 -0.75 11.34 11.55
C ASP A 6 -0.12 10.03 12.06
N GLY A 7 0.44 9.22 11.17
CA GLY A 7 1.07 7.95 11.52
C GLY A 7 0.11 6.84 11.96
N CYS A 8 -1.20 7.07 11.86
CA CYS A 8 -2.21 6.12 12.32
C CYS A 8 -2.78 5.29 11.17
N THR A 9 -3.04 4.01 11.43
CA THR A 9 -3.80 3.16 10.52
C THR A 9 -5.30 3.41 10.75
N PRO A 10 -6.07 3.67 9.69
CA PRO A 10 -7.51 3.89 9.85
C PRO A 10 -8.23 2.61 10.32
N ILE A 11 -9.00 2.74 11.39
CA ILE A 11 -9.82 1.66 11.91
C ILE A 11 -10.99 1.39 10.96
N GLY A 12 -11.38 0.13 10.81
CA GLY A 12 -12.53 -0.29 10.03
C GLY A 12 -12.18 -1.35 8.99
N ARG A 13 -13.11 -1.57 8.09
CA ARG A 13 -13.01 -2.58 7.04
C ARG A 13 -12.47 -1.99 5.76
N HIS A 14 -11.41 -2.58 5.25
CA HIS A 14 -10.77 -2.16 4.01
C HIS A 14 -10.75 -3.31 3.02
N ARG A 15 -11.27 -3.06 1.82
CA ARG A 15 -11.14 -4.02 0.72
C ARG A 15 -9.72 -3.98 0.17
N VAL A 16 -9.26 -5.10 -0.35
CA VAL A 16 -7.99 -5.16 -1.06
C VAL A 16 -8.27 -4.91 -2.54
N ARG A 17 -7.81 -3.76 -3.06
CA ARG A 17 -8.08 -3.34 -4.43
C ARG A 17 -7.20 -4.04 -5.46
N GLY A 18 -6.02 -4.43 -5.05
CA GLY A 18 -5.04 -5.10 -5.87
C GLY A 18 -3.73 -5.21 -5.13
N ALA A 19 -2.71 -5.68 -5.80
CA ALA A 19 -1.40 -5.89 -5.20
C ALA A 19 -0.28 -5.54 -6.17
N PHE A 20 0.88 -5.22 -5.61
CA PHE A 20 2.12 -4.99 -6.35
C PHE A 20 3.22 -5.86 -5.75
N TYR A 21 4.21 -6.22 -6.57
CA TYR A 21 5.37 -6.96 -6.09
C TYR A 21 6.65 -6.53 -6.78
N ARG A 22 7.76 -6.72 -6.11
CA ARG A 22 9.08 -6.41 -6.63
C ARG A 22 9.73 -7.66 -7.24
N ALA A 23 9.63 -7.79 -8.54
CA ALA A 23 10.10 -8.99 -9.25
C ALA A 23 11.61 -9.24 -9.11
N GLU A 24 12.38 -8.19 -8.83
CA GLU A 24 13.83 -8.28 -8.60
C GLU A 24 14.18 -8.88 -7.24
N HIS A 25 13.23 -8.89 -6.28
CA HIS A 25 13.44 -9.36 -4.92
C HIS A 25 12.79 -10.71 -4.62
N LEU A 26 11.78 -11.12 -5.38
CA LEU A 26 11.08 -12.39 -5.16
C LEU A 26 10.38 -12.88 -6.42
N ARG A 27 10.09 -14.17 -6.44
CA ARG A 27 9.24 -14.76 -7.48
C ARG A 27 7.82 -14.21 -7.39
N ARG A 28 7.13 -14.17 -8.53
CA ARG A 28 5.73 -13.78 -8.57
C ARG A 28 4.90 -14.63 -7.59
N PRO A 29 4.29 -14.03 -6.57
CA PRO A 29 3.41 -14.76 -5.66
C PRO A 29 2.16 -15.31 -6.37
N GLY A 30 1.68 -16.47 -5.91
CA GLY A 30 0.37 -16.99 -6.32
C GLY A 30 -0.74 -16.24 -5.59
N THR A 31 -1.70 -15.71 -6.33
CA THR A 31 -2.84 -15.00 -5.74
C THR A 31 -3.97 -14.84 -6.76
N ALA A 32 -5.21 -14.76 -6.25
CA ALA A 32 -6.38 -14.38 -7.06
C ALA A 32 -6.53 -12.87 -7.25
N LEU A 33 -5.72 -12.06 -6.55
CA LEU A 33 -5.71 -10.62 -6.74
C LEU A 33 -5.09 -10.23 -8.08
N ASN A 34 -5.48 -9.06 -8.58
CA ASN A 34 -4.75 -8.41 -9.67
C ASN A 34 -3.38 -7.99 -9.15
N LEU A 35 -2.33 -8.67 -9.60
CA LEU A 35 -0.96 -8.48 -9.14
C LEU A 35 -0.13 -7.83 -10.24
N ARG A 36 0.46 -6.67 -9.95
CA ARG A 36 1.31 -5.92 -10.86
C ARG A 36 2.74 -5.84 -10.36
N ARG A 37 3.66 -5.89 -11.29
CA ARG A 37 5.06 -5.67 -11.03
C ARG A 37 5.36 -4.20 -10.77
N ILE A 38 6.12 -3.89 -9.72
CA ILE A 38 6.60 -2.53 -9.46
C ILE A 38 7.74 -2.22 -10.45
N ARG A 39 7.72 -1.01 -11.01
CA ARG A 39 8.73 -0.49 -11.93
C ARG A 39 9.44 0.73 -11.35
N PRO A 40 10.64 1.08 -11.87
CA PRO A 40 11.42 2.20 -11.31
C PRO A 40 10.70 3.54 -11.28
N ALA A 41 9.80 3.81 -12.21
CA ALA A 41 9.07 5.07 -12.29
C ALA A 41 7.73 5.06 -11.56
N ASP A 42 7.40 3.99 -10.84
CA ASP A 42 6.13 3.91 -10.11
C ASP A 42 6.16 4.75 -8.84
N GLY A 43 5.15 5.60 -8.70
CA GLY A 43 4.94 6.44 -7.53
C GLY A 43 3.47 6.47 -7.11
N TRP A 44 3.24 7.09 -5.97
CA TRP A 44 1.91 7.28 -5.41
C TRP A 44 1.78 8.71 -4.90
N CYS A 45 0.82 9.46 -5.43
CA CYS A 45 0.65 10.86 -5.04
C CYS A 45 0.04 10.96 -3.64
N ASP A 46 0.72 11.69 -2.77
CA ASP A 46 0.30 11.97 -1.40
C ASP A 46 0.06 13.47 -1.12
N ALA A 47 0.01 14.27 -2.18
CA ALA A 47 -0.26 15.69 -2.10
C ALA A 47 -1.77 15.96 -1.99
N PRO A 48 -2.29 16.43 -0.85
CA PRO A 48 -3.75 16.51 -0.62
C PRO A 48 -4.51 17.40 -1.59
N LEU A 49 -3.86 18.41 -2.17
CA LEU A 49 -4.49 19.36 -3.09
C LEU A 49 -4.28 19.01 -4.57
N ASP A 50 -3.56 17.94 -4.84
CA ASP A 50 -3.35 17.48 -6.21
C ASP A 50 -4.53 16.63 -6.69
N ARG A 51 -4.90 16.76 -7.96
CA ARG A 51 -6.00 15.99 -8.55
C ARG A 51 -5.75 14.48 -8.56
N ARG A 52 -4.49 14.06 -8.47
CA ARG A 52 -4.07 12.67 -8.40
C ARG A 52 -3.87 12.17 -6.97
N TYR A 53 -4.30 12.96 -6.00
CA TYR A 53 -4.18 12.56 -4.60
C TYR A 53 -4.68 11.14 -4.34
N ASN A 54 -3.87 10.37 -3.64
CA ASN A 54 -4.11 8.96 -3.31
C ASN A 54 -4.33 8.06 -4.54
N LYS A 55 -3.54 8.32 -5.59
CA LYS A 55 -3.56 7.54 -6.83
C LYS A 55 -2.14 7.24 -7.32
N PRO A 56 -1.96 6.16 -8.12
CA PRO A 56 -0.69 5.91 -8.78
C PRO A 56 -0.31 7.05 -9.73
N VAL A 57 0.97 7.37 -9.77
CA VAL A 57 1.55 8.34 -10.72
C VAL A 57 2.84 7.78 -11.30
N GLN A 58 3.24 8.33 -12.45
CA GLN A 58 4.53 8.02 -13.05
C GLN A 58 5.54 9.11 -12.72
N LEU A 59 6.74 8.71 -12.30
CA LEU A 59 7.83 9.63 -11.97
C LEU A 59 8.64 9.97 -13.23
N PRO A 60 9.15 11.21 -13.36
CA PRO A 60 9.06 12.30 -12.40
C PRO A 60 7.66 12.90 -12.30
N TYR A 61 7.22 13.24 -11.09
CA TYR A 61 5.93 13.87 -10.83
C TYR A 61 6.12 15.12 -9.97
N PRO A 62 5.51 16.28 -10.33
CA PRO A 62 5.83 17.54 -9.67
C PRO A 62 5.29 17.71 -8.26
N ALA A 63 4.15 17.07 -7.94
CA ALA A 63 3.58 17.14 -6.60
C ALA A 63 4.22 16.11 -5.66
N SER A 64 4.02 16.27 -4.36
CA SER A 64 4.50 15.32 -3.35
C SER A 64 4.01 13.90 -3.65
N HIS A 65 4.91 12.95 -3.54
CA HIS A 65 4.64 11.55 -3.86
C HIS A 65 5.56 10.62 -3.09
N GLU A 66 5.16 9.36 -3.03
CA GLU A 66 5.93 8.27 -2.50
C GLU A 66 6.45 7.40 -3.65
N ARG A 67 7.70 6.94 -3.58
CA ARG A 67 8.25 5.98 -4.53
C ARG A 67 7.88 4.57 -4.13
N LEU A 68 7.35 3.80 -5.06
CA LEU A 68 7.09 2.37 -4.83
C LEU A 68 8.33 1.52 -5.06
N TRP A 69 9.25 1.97 -5.92
CA TRP A 69 10.53 1.30 -6.15
C TRP A 69 11.51 1.65 -5.05
N ARG A 70 11.77 0.72 -4.14
CA ARG A 70 12.63 0.91 -2.97
C ARG A 70 13.81 -0.05 -3.00
N ASP A 71 14.93 0.38 -2.41
CA ASP A 71 16.12 -0.45 -2.25
C ASP A 71 16.01 -1.42 -1.08
N ASP A 72 15.16 -1.11 -0.08
CA ASP A 72 14.84 -2.02 1.00
C ASP A 72 13.74 -3.02 0.60
N HIS A 73 13.28 -3.85 1.54
CA HIS A 73 12.30 -4.90 1.29
C HIS A 73 10.86 -4.54 1.71
N LEU A 74 10.60 -3.28 2.11
CA LEU A 74 9.28 -2.88 2.59
C LEU A 74 8.19 -3.14 1.55
N TYR A 75 8.45 -2.79 0.30
CA TYR A 75 7.49 -2.91 -0.80
C TYR A 75 7.79 -4.08 -1.72
N ASP A 76 8.42 -5.13 -1.19
CA ASP A 76 8.55 -6.38 -1.94
C ASP A 76 7.18 -6.93 -2.34
N VAL A 77 6.20 -6.80 -1.44
CA VAL A 77 4.78 -7.04 -1.70
C VAL A 77 3.98 -5.92 -1.05
N VAL A 78 3.04 -5.36 -1.80
CA VAL A 78 2.15 -4.28 -1.35
C VAL A 78 0.72 -4.64 -1.70
N LEU A 79 -0.17 -4.63 -0.71
CA LEU A 79 -1.61 -4.73 -0.92
C LEU A 79 -2.21 -3.32 -0.82
N ASP A 80 -2.89 -2.91 -1.88
CA ASP A 80 -3.56 -1.61 -1.96
C ASP A 80 -4.90 -1.68 -1.25
N LEU A 81 -5.03 -1.00 -0.12
CA LEU A 81 -6.27 -0.98 0.66
C LEU A 81 -7.20 0.15 0.22
N SER A 82 -8.49 -0.05 0.41
CA SER A 82 -9.52 0.84 -0.15
C SER A 82 -9.77 2.14 0.64
N TRP A 83 -8.95 2.46 1.63
CA TRP A 83 -9.12 3.69 2.39
C TRP A 83 -8.99 4.94 1.51
N ASN A 84 -9.95 5.83 1.64
CA ASN A 84 -9.96 7.15 1.00
C ASN A 84 -9.76 7.11 -0.53
N ARG A 85 -10.49 6.25 -1.22
CA ARG A 85 -10.26 6.02 -2.66
C ARG A 85 -11.38 6.48 -3.59
N ALA A 86 -12.64 6.44 -3.18
CA ALA A 86 -13.76 6.66 -4.11
C ALA A 86 -14.88 7.52 -3.52
N PRO A 87 -14.76 8.84 -3.60
CA PRO A 87 -13.63 9.66 -4.02
C PRO A 87 -12.59 9.86 -2.91
N ALA A 88 -11.36 10.22 -3.30
CA ALA A 88 -10.35 10.61 -2.32
C ALA A 88 -10.67 12.00 -1.76
N VAL A 89 -10.73 12.09 -0.44
CA VAL A 89 -10.96 13.36 0.27
C VAL A 89 -9.62 13.90 0.74
N PRO A 90 -9.25 15.14 0.33
CA PRO A 90 -7.99 15.74 0.73
C PRO A 90 -7.77 15.73 2.25
N GLY A 91 -6.56 15.29 2.66
CA GLY A 91 -6.15 15.30 4.07
C GLY A 91 -6.60 14.12 4.92
N ARG A 92 -7.36 13.17 4.38
CA ARG A 92 -7.79 11.97 5.12
C ARG A 92 -6.80 10.82 5.11
N GLY A 93 -5.70 10.96 4.46
CA GLY A 93 -4.66 9.94 4.37
C GLY A 93 -4.57 9.30 2.99
N SER A 94 -3.35 8.94 2.61
CA SER A 94 -3.02 8.35 1.33
C SER A 94 -2.06 7.20 1.50
N ALA A 95 -1.90 6.39 0.46
CA ALA A 95 -0.98 5.25 0.43
C ALA A 95 -1.16 4.32 1.64
N ILE A 96 -2.40 3.99 1.97
CA ILE A 96 -2.69 3.06 3.06
C ILE A 96 -2.61 1.65 2.49
N PHE A 97 -1.46 1.03 2.72
CA PHE A 97 -1.10 -0.27 2.20
C PHE A 97 -0.93 -1.30 3.32
N LEU A 98 -0.99 -2.57 2.97
CA LEU A 98 -0.43 -3.65 3.76
C LEU A 98 0.86 -4.07 3.07
N HIS A 99 1.99 -4.03 3.77
CA HIS A 99 3.30 -4.30 3.19
C HIS A 99 4.20 -5.11 4.15
N CYS A 100 5.41 -5.41 3.71
CA CYS A 100 6.37 -6.14 4.52
C CYS A 100 6.87 -5.28 5.69
N ALA A 101 6.93 -5.86 6.88
CA ALA A 101 7.47 -5.19 8.06
C ALA A 101 8.99 -5.00 7.94
N ARG A 102 9.49 -3.94 8.55
CA ARG A 102 10.92 -3.77 8.79
C ARG A 102 11.41 -4.79 9.80
N PRO A 103 12.70 -5.17 9.78
CA PRO A 103 13.27 -5.97 10.85
C PRO A 103 12.96 -5.34 12.23
N GLY A 104 12.44 -6.16 13.16
CA GLY A 104 12.02 -5.68 14.48
C GLY A 104 10.63 -5.06 14.56
N LEU A 105 9.82 -5.15 13.48
CA LEU A 105 8.45 -4.65 13.44
C LEU A 105 8.33 -3.17 13.82
N LEU A 106 9.21 -2.33 13.29
CA LEU A 106 9.22 -0.89 13.55
C LEU A 106 7.91 -0.23 13.07
N PRO A 107 7.49 0.88 13.71
CA PRO A 107 6.27 1.61 13.33
C PRO A 107 6.28 2.08 11.88
N THR A 108 5.09 2.23 11.31
CA THR A 108 4.85 2.78 9.97
C THR A 108 4.14 4.13 10.07
N GLU A 109 3.96 4.79 8.92
CA GLU A 109 3.19 6.04 8.82
C GLU A 109 1.71 5.79 8.45
N GLY A 110 1.09 4.78 9.03
CA GLY A 110 -0.33 4.47 8.85
C GLY A 110 -0.60 3.21 8.04
N CYS A 111 0.41 2.57 7.48
CA CYS A 111 0.29 1.28 6.81
C CYS A 111 0.22 0.12 7.80
N VAL A 112 -0.34 -0.99 7.34
CA VAL A 112 -0.30 -2.26 8.07
C VAL A 112 0.96 -3.00 7.65
N ALA A 113 1.88 -3.22 8.57
CA ALA A 113 3.10 -3.97 8.30
C ALA A 113 3.01 -5.38 8.86
N VAL A 114 3.31 -6.37 8.05
CA VAL A 114 3.30 -7.78 8.44
C VAL A 114 4.62 -8.45 8.05
N ASP A 115 4.95 -9.51 8.76
CA ASP A 115 6.14 -10.30 8.45
C ASP A 115 6.11 -10.75 6.98
N ARG A 116 7.25 -10.68 6.32
CA ARG A 116 7.40 -11.00 4.89
C ARG A 116 6.95 -12.41 4.55
N ARG A 117 7.18 -13.37 5.44
CA ARG A 117 6.75 -14.76 5.24
C ARG A 117 5.23 -14.89 5.31
N LEU A 118 4.62 -14.13 6.23
CA LEU A 118 3.17 -14.12 6.40
C LEU A 118 2.48 -13.52 5.18
N ILE A 119 3.01 -12.44 4.61
CA ILE A 119 2.37 -11.77 3.47
C ILE A 119 2.28 -12.69 2.23
N GLY A 120 3.29 -13.52 2.00
CA GLY A 120 3.26 -14.52 0.94
C GLY A 120 2.14 -15.56 1.12
N ARG A 121 1.94 -16.01 2.34
CA ARG A 121 0.85 -16.94 2.69
C ARG A 121 -0.52 -16.30 2.58
N LEU A 122 -0.63 -15.03 2.98
CA LEU A 122 -1.88 -14.28 2.85
C LEU A 122 -2.30 -14.15 1.39
N LEU A 123 -1.37 -13.83 0.49
CA LEU A 123 -1.65 -13.67 -0.93
C LEU A 123 -2.28 -14.91 -1.56
N GLU A 124 -1.89 -16.11 -1.13
CA GLU A 124 -2.44 -17.35 -1.64
C GLU A 124 -3.90 -17.57 -1.23
N ARG A 125 -4.33 -16.96 -0.13
CA ARG A 125 -5.64 -17.18 0.49
C ARG A 125 -6.63 -16.06 0.26
N ILE A 126 -6.19 -14.88 -0.16
CA ILE A 126 -7.04 -13.71 -0.34
C ILE A 126 -7.33 -13.45 -1.82
N GLY A 127 -8.44 -12.77 -2.06
CA GLY A 127 -8.91 -12.44 -3.40
C GLY A 127 -9.67 -11.11 -3.42
N PRO A 128 -10.32 -10.78 -4.56
CA PRO A 128 -10.97 -9.48 -4.76
C PRO A 128 -12.07 -9.14 -3.75
N ASN A 129 -12.63 -10.14 -3.07
CA ASN A 129 -13.70 -9.95 -2.09
C ASN A 129 -13.20 -9.99 -0.64
N THR A 130 -11.90 -10.12 -0.44
CA THR A 130 -11.31 -10.14 0.91
C THR A 130 -11.36 -8.76 1.54
N VAL A 131 -11.64 -8.74 2.83
CA VAL A 131 -11.66 -7.53 3.67
C VAL A 131 -10.61 -7.67 4.76
N ILE A 132 -9.83 -6.61 4.93
CA ILE A 132 -8.92 -6.46 6.08
C ILE A 132 -9.64 -5.61 7.11
N ASP A 133 -9.86 -6.18 8.29
CA ASP A 133 -10.53 -5.47 9.38
C ASP A 133 -9.49 -4.97 10.37
N VAL A 134 -9.32 -3.65 10.43
CA VAL A 134 -8.42 -3.00 11.38
C VAL A 134 -9.23 -2.63 12.63
N ILE A 135 -8.89 -3.27 13.72
CA ILE A 135 -9.57 -3.08 15.01
C ILE A 135 -8.66 -2.36 16.00
N ALA A 136 -9.29 -1.68 16.96
CA ALA A 136 -8.57 -1.00 18.03
C ALA A 136 -8.03 -2.00 19.09
#